data_c1b26673fa6a8e630174a699c1c71eab
#
_entry.id   c1b26673fa6a8e630174a699c1c71eab
#
_cell.length_a   1.000
_cell.length_b   1.000
_cell.length_c   1.000
_cell.angle_alpha   90.00
_cell.angle_beta   90.00
_cell.angle_gamma   90.00
#
_symmetry.space_group_name_H-M   'P 1'
#
loop_
_entity.id
_entity.type
_entity.pdbx_description
1 polymer ?
#
loop_
_entity_poly.entity_id
_entity_poly.type
_entity_poly.pdbx_seq_one_letter_code
_entity_poly.pdbx_strand_id
1 'polypeptide(L)'
;YYYFSGGGAGGGNTPGPSADGGGLGGGGNTGGSSTGPCAARAGAAGTVNTGGGGGGPNNGTGVSGGAGGSGIVILRFPSGASVTVSPGTNTVTCAPDGNKLATFTVSGTNTVTF
;
A
#
# COMPACT_ATOMS: atom_id res chain seq x y z
N TYR A 1 -14.78 6.56 -1.66
CA TYR A 1 -14.36 5.19 -2.00
C TYR A 1 -12.93 4.97 -1.54
N TYR A 2 -12.65 3.83 -0.91
CA TYR A 2 -11.29 3.39 -0.57
C TYR A 2 -10.86 2.32 -1.56
N TYR A 3 -9.64 2.45 -2.08
CA TYR A 3 -9.03 1.48 -2.98
C TYR A 3 -7.91 0.75 -2.27
N PHE A 4 -7.80 -0.57 -2.47
CA PHE A 4 -6.77 -1.44 -1.91
C PHE A 4 -6.15 -2.30 -3.00
N SER A 5 -4.95 -2.81 -2.74
CA SER A 5 -4.24 -3.76 -3.58
C SER A 5 -3.96 -3.25 -5.01
N GLY A 6 -3.59 -1.98 -5.15
CA GLY A 6 -3.17 -1.42 -6.43
C GLY A 6 -1.88 -2.06 -6.94
N GLY A 7 -1.83 -2.40 -8.23
CA GLY A 7 -0.60 -2.87 -8.85
C GLY A 7 0.48 -1.78 -8.88
N GLY A 8 1.73 -2.16 -8.71
CA GLY A 8 2.85 -1.27 -8.97
C GLY A 8 3.01 -0.99 -10.47
N ALA A 9 3.54 0.18 -10.82
CA ALA A 9 3.84 0.50 -12.21
C ALA A 9 5.03 -0.32 -12.73
N GLY A 10 4.99 -0.72 -13.99
CA GLY A 10 6.08 -1.42 -14.64
C GLY A 10 7.34 -0.55 -14.77
N GLY A 11 8.52 -1.18 -14.77
CA GLY A 11 9.76 -0.49 -15.11
C GLY A 11 9.87 -0.23 -16.60
N GLY A 12 10.49 0.88 -16.99
CA GLY A 12 10.73 1.22 -18.38
C GLY A 12 12.18 1.58 -18.65
N ASN A 13 12.63 1.35 -19.89
CA ASN A 13 13.97 1.72 -20.33
C ASN A 13 13.96 2.95 -21.26
N THR A 14 12.89 3.69 -21.27
CA THR A 14 12.76 4.89 -22.10
C THR A 14 13.21 6.14 -21.35
N PRO A 15 14.12 6.95 -21.94
CA PRO A 15 14.43 8.25 -21.41
C PRO A 15 13.21 9.17 -21.64
N GLY A 16 12.43 9.41 -20.59
CA GLY A 16 11.27 10.30 -20.66
C GLY A 16 10.90 10.81 -19.27
N PRO A 17 10.25 11.95 -19.15
CA PRO A 17 9.93 12.57 -17.86
C PRO A 17 8.78 11.91 -17.10
N SER A 18 8.18 10.86 -17.61
CA SER A 18 7.01 10.24 -17.00
C SER A 18 7.41 9.09 -16.07
N ALA A 19 7.28 9.32 -14.77
CA ALA A 19 7.08 8.24 -13.83
C ALA A 19 5.67 7.70 -14.07
N ASP A 20 5.55 6.47 -14.57
CA ASP A 20 4.24 5.84 -14.66
C ASP A 20 3.67 5.65 -13.26
N GLY A 21 2.42 6.00 -13.08
CA GLY A 21 1.75 5.92 -11.79
C GLY A 21 1.38 4.49 -11.44
N GLY A 22 1.55 4.14 -10.18
CA GLY A 22 0.99 2.92 -9.63
C GLY A 22 -0.53 2.98 -9.53
N GLY A 23 -1.18 1.82 -9.41
CA GLY A 23 -2.63 1.71 -9.29
C GLY A 23 -3.18 2.43 -8.04
N LEU A 24 -4.39 2.97 -8.12
CA LEU A 24 -5.05 3.77 -7.07
C LEU A 24 -5.14 3.08 -5.69
N GLY A 25 -5.06 1.75 -5.65
CA GLY A 25 -5.05 0.99 -4.39
C GLY A 25 -3.69 0.97 -3.69
N GLY A 26 -2.87 2.00 -3.83
CA GLY A 26 -1.57 2.12 -3.15
C GLY A 26 -0.39 1.54 -3.91
N GLY A 27 -0.50 1.33 -5.22
CA GLY A 27 0.62 0.90 -6.05
C GLY A 27 1.75 1.94 -6.09
N GLY A 28 3.00 1.48 -6.04
CA GLY A 28 4.19 2.32 -6.17
C GLY A 28 4.42 2.76 -7.61
N ASN A 29 4.88 3.97 -7.80
CA ASN A 29 5.26 4.53 -9.10
C ASN A 29 6.59 3.96 -9.60
N THR A 30 6.82 3.99 -10.91
CA THR A 30 8.14 3.70 -11.47
C THR A 30 9.20 4.66 -10.93
N GLY A 31 10.45 4.25 -10.98
CA GLY A 31 11.56 5.17 -10.81
C GLY A 31 11.49 6.28 -11.87
N GLY A 32 11.24 7.52 -11.45
CA GLY A 32 11.15 8.67 -12.35
C GLY A 32 12.43 8.89 -13.15
N SER A 33 12.33 9.52 -14.34
CA SER A 33 13.48 9.89 -15.15
C SER A 33 14.36 10.89 -14.39
N SER A 34 15.67 10.62 -14.40
CA SER A 34 16.64 11.63 -14.04
C SER A 34 17.08 12.42 -15.29
N THR A 35 17.53 13.63 -15.10
CA THR A 35 18.00 14.53 -16.16
C THR A 35 19.31 14.10 -16.84
N GLY A 36 19.80 12.90 -16.59
CA GLY A 36 21.01 12.35 -17.17
C GLY A 36 20.76 11.06 -17.95
N PRO A 37 21.53 10.79 -19.02
CA PRO A 37 21.30 9.66 -19.93
C PRO A 37 21.52 8.27 -19.31
N CYS A 38 21.98 8.18 -18.07
CA CYS A 38 22.28 6.90 -17.41
C CYS A 38 21.92 6.88 -15.91
N ALA A 39 21.08 7.78 -15.42
CA ALA A 39 20.76 7.75 -14.00
C ALA A 39 19.59 6.77 -13.75
N ALA A 40 19.98 5.60 -13.31
CA ALA A 40 19.05 4.58 -12.86
C ALA A 40 18.31 5.05 -11.60
N ARG A 41 16.99 4.83 -11.54
CA ARG A 41 16.18 5.14 -10.37
C ARG A 41 15.38 3.95 -9.90
N ALA A 42 15.44 3.72 -8.60
CA ALA A 42 14.64 2.68 -7.95
C ALA A 42 13.13 3.00 -8.07
N GLY A 43 12.34 1.98 -8.20
CA GLY A 43 10.89 2.09 -8.12
C GLY A 43 10.45 2.53 -6.72
N ALA A 44 9.33 3.23 -6.65
CA ALA A 44 8.73 3.63 -5.37
C ALA A 44 8.08 2.42 -4.68
N ALA A 45 8.13 2.40 -3.35
CA ALA A 45 7.40 1.41 -2.58
C ALA A 45 5.88 1.59 -2.71
N GLY A 46 5.15 0.51 -2.58
CA GLY A 46 3.70 0.55 -2.40
C GLY A 46 3.33 1.24 -1.08
N THR A 47 2.15 1.85 -1.05
CA THR A 47 1.63 2.55 0.12
C THR A 47 1.38 1.56 1.26
N VAL A 48 1.83 1.91 2.46
CA VAL A 48 1.59 1.10 3.67
C VAL A 48 0.10 0.94 3.95
N ASN A 49 -0.28 -0.22 4.50
CA ASN A 49 -1.67 -0.54 4.87
C ASN A 49 -2.66 -0.53 3.69
N THR A 50 -2.19 -0.87 2.50
CA THR A 50 -3.05 -0.99 1.31
C THR A 50 -2.88 -2.33 0.59
N GLY A 51 -1.76 -3.05 0.83
CA GLY A 51 -1.39 -4.22 0.05
C GLY A 51 -0.99 -3.89 -1.39
N GLY A 52 -0.61 -2.65 -1.67
CA GLY A 52 -0.19 -2.22 -2.99
C GLY A 52 1.16 -2.80 -3.41
N GLY A 53 1.34 -3.10 -4.69
CA GLY A 53 2.63 -3.54 -5.25
C GLY A 53 3.67 -2.41 -5.31
N GLY A 54 4.94 -2.76 -5.26
CA GLY A 54 6.02 -1.79 -5.52
C GLY A 54 6.21 -1.49 -7.00
N GLY A 55 6.66 -0.31 -7.35
CA GLY A 55 6.96 0.10 -8.72
C GLY A 55 8.26 -0.50 -9.26
N GLY A 56 8.35 -0.65 -10.56
CA GLY A 56 9.57 -1.10 -11.25
C GLY A 56 10.66 -0.02 -11.29
N PRO A 57 11.92 -0.42 -11.41
CA PRO A 57 13.02 0.53 -11.61
C PRO A 57 13.00 1.11 -13.03
N ASN A 58 13.54 2.29 -13.21
CA ASN A 58 13.79 2.86 -14.52
C ASN A 58 15.29 2.75 -14.87
N ASN A 59 15.57 2.35 -16.12
CA ASN A 59 16.91 2.28 -16.70
C ASN A 59 17.94 1.37 -15.97
N GLY A 60 17.57 0.33 -15.48
CA GLY A 60 17.82 -1.05 -15.21
C GLY A 60 19.12 -1.60 -14.69
N THR A 61 20.29 -1.07 -14.72
CA THR A 61 21.44 -1.75 -14.11
C THR A 61 21.75 -1.17 -12.72
N GLY A 62 21.66 -2.02 -11.70
CA GLY A 62 22.09 -1.70 -10.34
C GLY A 62 21.02 -1.02 -9.46
N VAL A 63 19.79 -0.92 -9.91
CA VAL A 63 18.66 -0.42 -9.08
C VAL A 63 17.54 -1.46 -8.95
N SER A 64 16.91 -1.45 -7.82
CA SER A 64 15.83 -2.38 -7.48
C SER A 64 14.46 -1.75 -7.70
N GLY A 65 13.47 -2.59 -7.92
CA GLY A 65 12.07 -2.20 -7.78
C GLY A 65 11.75 -1.80 -6.33
N GLY A 66 10.67 -1.07 -6.15
CA GLY A 66 10.13 -0.73 -4.83
C GLY A 66 9.57 -1.97 -4.12
N ALA A 67 9.61 -1.96 -2.81
CA ALA A 67 8.97 -2.98 -2.00
C ALA A 67 7.43 -2.87 -2.10
N GLY A 68 6.71 -3.96 -1.92
CA GLY A 68 5.26 -3.90 -1.74
C GLY A 68 4.87 -3.20 -0.44
N GLY A 69 3.71 -2.55 -0.41
CA GLY A 69 3.13 -1.98 0.79
C GLY A 69 2.59 -3.07 1.72
N SER A 70 2.58 -2.80 3.03
CA SER A 70 1.93 -3.70 3.98
C SER A 70 0.44 -3.83 3.69
N GLY A 71 -0.12 -4.99 4.04
CA GLY A 71 -1.55 -5.23 3.93
C GLY A 71 -2.36 -4.58 5.04
N ILE A 72 -3.68 -4.72 4.94
CA ILE A 72 -4.64 -4.29 5.95
C ILE A 72 -5.73 -5.35 6.07
N VAL A 73 -6.24 -5.58 7.30
CA VAL A 73 -7.43 -6.39 7.52
C VAL A 73 -8.50 -5.52 8.15
N ILE A 74 -9.70 -5.54 7.62
CA ILE A 74 -10.85 -4.80 8.14
C ILE A 74 -11.98 -5.78 8.40
N LEU A 75 -12.45 -5.82 9.65
CA LEU A 75 -13.60 -6.62 10.06
C LEU A 75 -14.76 -5.70 10.43
N ARG A 76 -15.97 -6.07 10.00
CA ARG A 76 -17.19 -5.33 10.27
C ARG A 76 -18.08 -6.09 11.24
N PHE A 77 -18.61 -5.39 12.23
CA PHE A 77 -19.45 -5.93 13.28
C PHE A 77 -20.72 -5.11 13.45
N PRO A 78 -21.82 -5.71 13.93
CA PRO A 78 -23.01 -4.96 14.33
C PRO A 78 -22.71 -3.92 15.42
N SER A 79 -23.45 -2.83 15.42
CA SER A 79 -23.28 -1.70 16.38
C SER A 79 -23.30 -2.13 17.84
N GLY A 80 -24.12 -3.11 18.19
CA GLY A 80 -24.27 -3.61 19.56
C GLY A 80 -23.15 -4.55 20.04
N ALA A 81 -22.22 -4.97 19.17
CA ALA A 81 -21.11 -5.82 19.58
C ALA A 81 -20.10 -5.05 20.44
N SER A 82 -19.69 -5.63 21.57
CA SER A 82 -18.55 -5.13 22.34
C SER A 82 -17.29 -5.75 21.75
N VAL A 83 -16.46 -4.94 21.07
CA VAL A 83 -15.29 -5.42 20.33
C VAL A 83 -14.05 -4.75 20.86
N THR A 84 -13.07 -5.56 21.24
CA THR A 84 -11.71 -5.11 21.58
C THR A 84 -10.71 -5.74 20.63
N VAL A 85 -9.65 -5.03 20.31
CA VAL A 85 -8.58 -5.46 19.39
C VAL A 85 -7.22 -5.37 20.08
N SER A 86 -6.35 -6.31 19.79
CA SER A 86 -4.98 -6.34 20.30
C SER A 86 -4.01 -6.62 19.14
N PRO A 87 -2.82 -5.99 19.09
CA PRO A 87 -2.33 -4.95 20.01
C PRO A 87 -3.14 -3.63 19.90
N GLY A 88 -3.08 -2.80 20.93
CA GLY A 88 -3.88 -1.57 21.07
C GLY A 88 -3.58 -0.46 20.06
N THR A 89 -2.62 -0.67 19.14
CA THR A 89 -2.38 0.18 17.97
C THR A 89 -3.34 -0.10 16.80
N ASN A 90 -4.07 -1.22 16.85
CA ASN A 90 -5.21 -1.45 15.97
C ASN A 90 -6.41 -0.62 16.46
N THR A 91 -7.35 -0.34 15.59
CA THR A 91 -8.45 0.60 15.88
C THR A 91 -9.82 -0.02 15.70
N VAL A 92 -10.77 0.44 16.52
CA VAL A 92 -12.21 0.17 16.30
C VAL A 92 -12.90 1.51 16.08
N THR A 93 -13.60 1.65 14.96
CA THR A 93 -14.31 2.88 14.58
C THR A 93 -15.76 2.57 14.22
N CYS A 94 -16.62 3.60 14.25
CA CYS A 94 -17.99 3.48 13.76
C CYS A 94 -18.02 3.80 12.25
N ALA A 95 -18.72 2.96 11.50
CA ALA A 95 -19.03 3.21 10.10
C ALA A 95 -20.28 4.12 10.00
N PRO A 96 -20.48 4.83 8.86
CA PRO A 96 -21.63 5.73 8.67
C PRO A 96 -23.01 5.04 8.80
N ASP A 97 -23.04 3.74 8.62
CA ASP A 97 -24.25 2.91 8.77
C ASP A 97 -24.51 2.42 10.20
N GLY A 98 -23.72 2.91 11.17
CA GLY A 98 -23.82 2.56 12.57
C GLY A 98 -23.10 1.28 12.97
N ASN A 99 -22.58 0.48 12.05
CA ASN A 99 -21.76 -0.69 12.36
C ASN A 99 -20.36 -0.31 12.86
N LYS A 100 -19.68 -1.26 13.48
CA LYS A 100 -18.29 -1.09 13.92
C LYS A 100 -17.31 -1.70 12.92
N LEU A 101 -16.17 -1.04 12.73
CA LEU A 101 -15.07 -1.51 11.91
C LEU A 101 -13.83 -1.68 12.78
N ALA A 102 -13.29 -2.89 12.87
CA ALA A 102 -11.96 -3.13 13.44
C ALA A 102 -10.93 -3.18 12.30
N THR A 103 -9.92 -2.34 12.41
CA THR A 103 -8.86 -2.20 11.40
C THR A 103 -7.52 -2.63 11.98
N PHE A 104 -6.88 -3.56 11.29
CA PHE A 104 -5.60 -4.15 11.68
C PHE A 104 -4.53 -3.75 10.68
N THR A 105 -3.52 -3.04 11.17
CA THR A 105 -2.38 -2.53 10.39
C THR A 105 -1.04 -3.00 10.95
N VAL A 106 -1.05 -3.72 12.06
CA VAL A 106 0.15 -4.24 12.73
C VAL A 106 0.44 -5.65 12.23
N SER A 107 1.69 -5.91 11.87
CA SER A 107 2.15 -7.25 11.50
C SER A 107 2.16 -8.19 12.69
N GLY A 108 1.93 -9.47 12.45
CA GLY A 108 1.98 -10.51 13.46
C GLY A 108 0.59 -11.04 13.86
N THR A 109 0.50 -11.64 15.04
CA THR A 109 -0.76 -12.16 15.56
C THR A 109 -1.62 -11.04 16.12
N ASN A 110 -2.81 -10.88 15.58
CA ASN A 110 -3.79 -9.92 16.05
C ASN A 110 -5.01 -10.66 16.58
N THR A 111 -5.58 -10.16 17.65
CA THR A 111 -6.72 -10.81 18.33
C THR A 111 -7.92 -9.86 18.34
N VAL A 112 -9.09 -10.44 18.10
CA VAL A 112 -10.40 -9.79 18.29
C VAL A 112 -11.10 -10.54 19.42
N THR A 113 -11.64 -9.79 20.36
CA THR A 113 -12.46 -10.36 21.45
C THR A 113 -13.85 -9.70 21.39
N PHE A 114 -14.87 -10.53 21.53
CA PHE A 114 -16.28 -10.15 21.53
C PHE A 114 -16.85 -10.19 22.95
#